data_bdad271ac22dee4e3d55f51a163000c1
#
_entry.id   bdad271ac22dee4e3d55f51a163000c1
#
_cell.length_a   1.000
_cell.length_b   1.000
_cell.length_c   1.000
_cell.angle_alpha   90.00
_cell.angle_beta   90.00
_cell.angle_gamma   90.00
#
_symmetry.space_group_name_H-M   'P 1'
#
loop_
_entity.id
_entity.type
_entity.pdbx_description
1 polymer ?
#
loop_
_entity_poly.entity_id
_entity_poly.type
_entity_poly.pdbx_seq_one_letter_code
_entity_poly.pdbx_strand_id
1 'polypeptide(L)'
;MSITGENIRNIAVIGHSGEGKTTLCEAMLFNGGAVDRQGKVMDGTTVTDFDDLEKSKKMSVYTACAYLMWKDTKINLIDLPGFYDFEGERHEGLRAAGGALLVIGANGVLPIGAESVVDYCLRLGKPLIIFINGMDKENADYFGTVRALKEKYAGKLAPIQIPIMENGKMQGCINALQEKAYRFTADGAEEIPIPDELKAQVEEMQANLMETAAENDEVLLDKYFESGELTREETIHGIRLGIASVNTIPVMAGSALQNRGVINLLNEIVAYMPQANERTNTLATDLAADKVVNIQPDPAAPLAAQVFKTVIDPYSGKLSYLKVFRGALKSGSTVWNANAEREERIGQVYVLRGKKTEPVSELSAGDIGAVNKLGVTSTGDTLCDINAKVKFDAIHFPKPTLFMAVSAEKKGEEDKVFAGLSKLAEEDYTFSVEKNAETGEILIGGQGDTQIEMLVKKVKTRYGVDMKLTEPKIAYRETIRAVASAEGKYKKQTGGHGQYGHCKIRFEPCGEPFIFDEEVVGGAVPKQYFPAVEKGLRESLVSGPLAGYPVTGLKAVLYDGSYHEVDSSEMAFKAAAALAFKEGLKNCLLYTSPSPRD
;
A
#
# COMPACT_ATOMS: atom_id res chain seq x y z
N MET A 1 -13.97 5.46 33.01
CA MET A 1 -13.81 3.99 32.92
C MET A 1 -12.49 3.73 32.20
N SER A 2 -11.69 2.76 32.65
CA SER A 2 -10.53 2.33 31.86
C SER A 2 -11.07 1.52 30.66
N ILE A 3 -10.73 1.94 29.46
CA ILE A 3 -11.11 1.23 28.22
C ILE A 3 -10.21 0.00 28.13
N THR A 4 -10.79 -1.19 28.13
CA THR A 4 -10.09 -2.47 27.99
C THR A 4 -10.28 -3.02 26.58
N GLY A 5 -9.46 -4.00 26.17
CA GLY A 5 -9.57 -4.62 24.84
C GLY A 5 -10.95 -5.19 24.51
N GLU A 6 -11.74 -5.59 25.52
CA GLU A 6 -13.13 -6.06 25.36
C GLU A 6 -14.05 -4.96 24.79
N ASN A 7 -13.79 -3.72 25.21
CA ASN A 7 -14.59 -2.56 24.85
C ASN A 7 -13.94 -1.73 23.72
N ILE A 8 -13.13 -2.37 22.85
CA ILE A 8 -12.52 -1.73 21.70
C ILE A 8 -12.89 -2.48 20.43
N ARG A 9 -13.28 -1.73 19.38
CA ARG A 9 -13.44 -2.20 18.01
C ARG A 9 -12.58 -1.35 17.09
N ASN A 10 -11.73 -1.99 16.28
CA ASN A 10 -10.88 -1.30 15.30
C ASN A 10 -11.40 -1.61 13.90
N ILE A 11 -12.07 -0.69 13.27
CA ILE A 11 -12.82 -0.90 12.03
C ILE A 11 -12.20 -0.10 10.89
N ALA A 12 -11.70 -0.79 9.86
CA ALA A 12 -11.32 -0.18 8.60
C ALA A 12 -12.57 0.03 7.73
N VAL A 13 -12.81 1.26 7.31
CA VAL A 13 -13.90 1.59 6.38
C VAL A 13 -13.33 1.53 4.96
N ILE A 14 -13.77 0.54 4.19
CA ILE A 14 -13.24 0.17 2.88
C ILE A 14 -14.32 0.26 1.80
N GLY A 15 -13.93 0.23 0.54
CA GLY A 15 -14.82 0.26 -0.62
C GLY A 15 -14.27 1.12 -1.75
N HIS A 16 -14.93 1.10 -2.90
CA HIS A 16 -14.51 1.89 -4.06
C HIS A 16 -14.65 3.40 -3.81
N SER A 17 -13.97 4.21 -4.63
CA SER A 17 -14.09 5.67 -4.56
C SER A 17 -15.54 6.12 -4.89
N GLY A 18 -16.05 7.11 -4.15
CA GLY A 18 -17.41 7.64 -4.39
C GLY A 18 -18.56 6.86 -3.75
N GLU A 19 -18.31 5.73 -3.07
CA GLU A 19 -19.35 4.91 -2.42
C GLU A 19 -19.85 5.46 -1.06
N GLY A 20 -19.23 6.54 -0.57
CA GLY A 20 -19.67 7.24 0.63
C GLY A 20 -19.03 6.78 1.95
N LYS A 21 -17.83 6.20 1.91
CA LYS A 21 -17.05 5.79 3.10
C LYS A 21 -16.90 6.90 4.13
N THR A 22 -16.28 8.01 3.74
CA THR A 22 -16.08 9.20 4.57
C THR A 22 -17.40 9.78 5.08
N THR A 23 -18.46 9.80 4.24
CA THR A 23 -19.81 10.22 4.66
C THR A 23 -20.37 9.30 5.74
N LEU A 24 -20.11 7.98 5.64
CA LEU A 24 -20.51 7.02 6.67
C LEU A 24 -19.71 7.18 7.95
N CYS A 25 -18.40 7.44 7.86
CA CYS A 25 -17.58 7.78 9.03
C CYS A 25 -18.14 9.01 9.76
N GLU A 26 -18.49 10.07 9.02
CA GLU A 26 -19.09 11.28 9.59
C GLU A 26 -20.43 11.01 10.28
N ALA A 27 -21.29 10.19 9.66
CA ALA A 27 -22.58 9.79 10.24
C ALA A 27 -22.38 8.98 11.53
N MET A 28 -21.41 8.05 11.56
CA MET A 28 -21.08 7.29 12.76
C MET A 28 -20.52 8.19 13.87
N LEU A 29 -19.60 9.11 13.55
CA LEU A 29 -19.04 10.08 14.50
C LEU A 29 -20.13 11.00 15.08
N PHE A 30 -21.07 11.43 14.26
CA PHE A 30 -22.20 12.27 14.69
C PHE A 30 -23.12 11.50 15.64
N ASN A 31 -23.54 10.27 15.30
CA ASN A 31 -24.39 9.46 16.18
C ASN A 31 -23.69 9.08 17.49
N GLY A 32 -22.38 8.90 17.48
CA GLY A 32 -21.57 8.66 18.67
C GLY A 32 -21.25 9.93 19.49
N GLY A 33 -21.77 11.08 19.10
CA GLY A 33 -21.54 12.35 19.81
C GLY A 33 -20.09 12.84 19.75
N ALA A 34 -19.28 12.31 18.83
CA ALA A 34 -17.90 12.74 18.65
C ALA A 34 -17.77 14.08 17.92
N VAL A 35 -18.82 14.47 17.20
CA VAL A 35 -18.96 15.76 16.50
C VAL A 35 -20.39 16.30 16.69
N ASP A 36 -20.54 17.62 16.73
CA ASP A 36 -21.82 18.28 16.97
C ASP A 36 -22.72 18.30 15.72
N ARG A 37 -22.12 18.12 14.55
CA ARG A 37 -22.84 18.03 13.26
C ARG A 37 -22.10 17.09 12.32
N GLN A 38 -22.85 16.41 11.45
CA GLN A 38 -22.29 15.58 10.39
C GLN A 38 -21.60 16.47 9.35
N GLY A 39 -20.29 16.24 9.13
CA GLY A 39 -19.53 16.89 8.06
C GLY A 39 -19.94 16.42 6.67
N LYS A 40 -19.58 17.19 5.65
CA LYS A 40 -19.84 16.89 4.24
C LYS A 40 -18.59 16.97 3.41
N VAL A 41 -18.32 15.95 2.62
CA VAL A 41 -17.14 15.89 1.72
C VAL A 41 -17.16 17.06 0.73
N MET A 42 -18.32 17.37 0.15
CA MET A 42 -18.45 18.47 -0.82
C MET A 42 -18.14 19.85 -0.23
N ASP A 43 -18.40 20.02 1.07
CA ASP A 43 -18.14 21.28 1.78
C ASP A 43 -16.74 21.32 2.40
N GLY A 44 -15.97 20.19 2.36
CA GLY A 44 -14.65 20.06 2.96
C GLY A 44 -14.65 20.17 4.51
N THR A 45 -15.76 19.74 5.15
CA THR A 45 -15.99 19.88 6.59
C THR A 45 -15.91 18.56 7.36
N THR A 46 -15.48 17.48 6.69
CA THR A 46 -15.31 16.16 7.30
C THR A 46 -14.11 16.09 8.23
N VAL A 47 -14.18 15.20 9.21
CA VAL A 47 -13.13 14.96 10.21
C VAL A 47 -11.95 14.21 9.58
N THR A 48 -12.24 13.24 8.71
CA THR A 48 -11.23 12.33 8.15
C THR A 48 -10.54 12.89 6.90
N ASP A 49 -11.25 13.58 6.00
CA ASP A 49 -10.63 14.28 4.85
C ASP A 49 -10.20 15.69 5.27
N PHE A 50 -9.15 15.80 6.07
CA PHE A 50 -8.71 17.07 6.63
C PHE A 50 -7.56 17.73 5.87
N ASP A 51 -6.88 17.02 4.99
CA ASP A 51 -5.80 17.58 4.16
C ASP A 51 -6.39 18.48 3.06
N ASP A 52 -5.66 19.56 2.73
CA ASP A 52 -6.13 20.53 1.74
C ASP A 52 -6.23 19.93 0.34
N LEU A 53 -5.41 18.91 0.02
CA LEU A 53 -5.51 18.16 -1.23
C LEU A 53 -6.81 17.36 -1.28
N GLU A 54 -7.19 16.66 -0.20
CA GLU A 54 -8.44 15.91 -0.09
C GLU A 54 -9.65 16.83 -0.25
N LYS A 55 -9.65 17.95 0.47
CA LYS A 55 -10.71 18.97 0.36
C LYS A 55 -10.84 19.53 -1.04
N SER A 56 -9.71 19.80 -1.71
CA SER A 56 -9.72 20.34 -3.08
C SER A 56 -10.19 19.34 -4.12
N LYS A 57 -9.85 18.06 -3.95
CA LYS A 57 -10.21 16.96 -4.86
C LYS A 57 -11.55 16.30 -4.51
N LYS A 58 -12.13 16.60 -3.32
CA LYS A 58 -13.35 15.98 -2.80
C LYS A 58 -13.26 14.45 -2.71
N MET A 59 -12.08 13.95 -2.33
CA MET A 59 -11.81 12.51 -2.20
C MET A 59 -10.72 12.26 -1.17
N SER A 60 -10.84 11.13 -0.47
CA SER A 60 -9.83 10.66 0.48
C SER A 60 -8.57 10.20 -0.26
N VAL A 61 -7.42 10.63 0.21
CA VAL A 61 -6.08 10.31 -0.30
C VAL A 61 -5.27 9.56 0.73
N TYR A 62 -5.45 9.91 2.00
CA TYR A 62 -4.71 9.38 3.13
C TYR A 62 -5.60 8.58 4.06
N THR A 63 -5.00 7.59 4.72
CA THR A 63 -5.62 6.90 5.86
C THR A 63 -5.79 7.88 7.01
N ALA A 64 -7.00 8.06 7.47
CA ALA A 64 -7.33 8.88 8.62
C ALA A 64 -7.94 8.03 9.74
N CYS A 65 -7.61 8.37 10.98
CA CYS A 65 -8.14 7.72 12.17
C CYS A 65 -9.02 8.68 12.96
N ALA A 66 -10.18 8.18 13.39
CA ALA A 66 -11.05 8.87 14.33
C ALA A 66 -11.68 7.84 15.28
N TYR A 67 -12.16 8.28 16.43
CA TYR A 67 -12.87 7.38 17.34
C TYR A 67 -14.20 7.98 17.82
N LEU A 68 -15.09 7.10 18.19
CA LEU A 68 -16.34 7.44 18.87
C LEU A 68 -16.61 6.46 20.01
N MET A 69 -17.45 6.88 20.93
CA MET A 69 -18.01 5.99 21.97
C MET A 69 -19.42 5.59 21.55
N TRP A 70 -19.70 4.29 21.53
CA TRP A 70 -21.04 3.79 21.31
C TRP A 70 -21.40 2.78 22.39
N LYS A 71 -22.42 3.13 23.20
CA LYS A 71 -22.65 2.45 24.48
C LYS A 71 -21.33 2.44 25.29
N ASP A 72 -20.89 1.33 25.79
CA ASP A 72 -19.63 1.23 26.56
C ASP A 72 -18.42 0.83 25.69
N THR A 73 -18.54 0.93 24.37
CA THR A 73 -17.50 0.48 23.42
C THR A 73 -16.88 1.66 22.69
N LYS A 74 -15.55 1.70 22.69
CA LYS A 74 -14.75 2.60 21.84
C LYS A 74 -14.61 1.98 20.44
N ILE A 75 -15.11 2.67 19.43
CA ILE A 75 -14.95 2.28 18.04
C ILE A 75 -13.92 3.20 17.41
N ASN A 76 -12.75 2.64 17.08
CA ASN A 76 -11.74 3.31 16.28
C ASN A 76 -12.10 3.10 14.80
N LEU A 77 -12.38 4.17 14.09
CA LEU A 77 -12.62 4.18 12.64
C LEU A 77 -11.31 4.50 11.93
N ILE A 78 -10.98 3.69 10.95
CA ILE A 78 -9.84 3.88 10.06
C ILE A 78 -10.43 4.08 8.66
N ASP A 79 -10.60 5.35 8.27
CA ASP A 79 -11.15 5.72 6.97
C ASP A 79 -10.07 5.58 5.90
N LEU A 80 -10.29 4.69 4.93
CA LEU A 80 -9.31 4.32 3.92
C LEU A 80 -9.68 4.89 2.54
N PRO A 81 -8.70 5.39 1.78
CA PRO A 81 -8.94 5.84 0.41
C PRO A 81 -9.43 4.69 -0.47
N GLY A 82 -10.42 4.98 -1.33
CA GLY A 82 -11.02 4.00 -2.23
C GLY A 82 -10.42 3.99 -3.63
N PHE A 83 -9.51 4.92 -3.94
CA PHE A 83 -8.87 5.01 -5.23
C PHE A 83 -7.66 4.05 -5.29
N TYR A 84 -7.46 3.41 -6.45
CA TYR A 84 -6.46 2.34 -6.60
C TYR A 84 -5.04 2.84 -6.37
N ASP A 85 -4.74 4.05 -6.79
CA ASP A 85 -3.43 4.68 -6.67
C ASP A 85 -2.95 4.81 -5.20
N PHE A 86 -3.86 4.71 -4.23
CA PHE A 86 -3.56 4.80 -2.80
C PHE A 86 -3.64 3.44 -2.09
N GLU A 87 -3.29 2.36 -2.78
CA GLU A 87 -3.32 1.01 -2.22
C GLU A 87 -2.42 0.83 -1.00
N GLY A 88 -1.28 1.53 -0.94
CA GLY A 88 -0.40 1.55 0.23
C GLY A 88 -1.10 1.97 1.50
N GLU A 89 -1.90 3.02 1.42
CA GLU A 89 -2.71 3.52 2.53
C GLU A 89 -3.71 2.47 3.04
N ARG A 90 -4.28 1.66 2.13
CA ARG A 90 -5.16 0.54 2.51
C ARG A 90 -4.40 -0.56 3.27
N HIS A 91 -3.17 -0.88 2.85
CA HIS A 91 -2.32 -1.86 3.53
C HIS A 91 -1.97 -1.42 4.95
N GLU A 92 -1.61 -0.14 5.13
CA GLU A 92 -1.35 0.47 6.44
C GLU A 92 -2.56 0.36 7.37
N GLY A 93 -3.71 0.85 6.95
CA GLY A 93 -4.91 0.87 7.78
C GLY A 93 -5.47 -0.52 8.09
N LEU A 94 -5.45 -1.45 7.12
CA LEU A 94 -5.86 -2.83 7.34
C LEU A 94 -4.92 -3.58 8.29
N ARG A 95 -3.64 -3.21 8.38
CA ARG A 95 -2.73 -3.78 9.39
C ARG A 95 -3.21 -3.48 10.81
N ALA A 96 -3.68 -2.26 11.05
CA ALA A 96 -4.18 -1.83 12.36
C ALA A 96 -5.59 -2.36 12.67
N ALA A 97 -6.43 -2.56 11.66
CA ALA A 97 -7.83 -2.94 11.83
C ALA A 97 -8.02 -4.32 12.47
N GLY A 98 -9.05 -4.46 13.29
CA GLY A 98 -9.59 -5.71 13.81
C GLY A 98 -10.54 -6.37 12.83
N GLY A 99 -11.34 -5.60 12.13
CA GLY A 99 -12.26 -6.00 11.07
C GLY A 99 -12.47 -4.87 10.09
N ALA A 100 -13.25 -5.11 9.04
CA ALA A 100 -13.51 -4.14 8.00
C ALA A 100 -15.01 -3.93 7.74
N LEU A 101 -15.38 -2.71 7.39
CA LEU A 101 -16.70 -2.31 6.97
C LEU A 101 -16.62 -1.92 5.49
N LEU A 102 -17.13 -2.79 4.61
CA LEU A 102 -17.24 -2.50 3.19
C LEU A 102 -18.45 -1.60 2.93
N VAL A 103 -18.21 -0.45 2.32
CA VAL A 103 -19.27 0.44 1.84
C VAL A 103 -19.39 0.27 0.32
N ILE A 104 -20.57 -0.09 -0.14
CA ILE A 104 -20.91 -0.30 -1.55
C ILE A 104 -22.22 0.42 -1.89
N GLY A 105 -22.31 1.04 -3.07
CA GLY A 105 -23.54 1.72 -3.52
C GLY A 105 -24.65 0.74 -3.88
N ALA A 106 -25.88 1.15 -3.62
CA ALA A 106 -27.11 0.40 -3.97
C ALA A 106 -27.43 0.54 -5.48
N ASN A 107 -26.53 0.12 -6.36
CA ASN A 107 -26.66 0.30 -7.81
C ASN A 107 -26.71 -1.01 -8.62
N GLY A 108 -26.86 -2.15 -7.93
CA GLY A 108 -26.95 -3.48 -8.56
C GLY A 108 -25.64 -4.03 -9.11
N VAL A 109 -24.48 -3.40 -8.80
CA VAL A 109 -23.17 -3.78 -9.34
C VAL A 109 -22.14 -3.90 -8.23
N LEU A 110 -21.23 -4.87 -8.34
CA LEU A 110 -20.03 -4.95 -7.50
C LEU A 110 -18.86 -4.26 -8.23
N PRO A 111 -18.40 -3.07 -7.76
CA PRO A 111 -17.25 -2.41 -8.36
C PRO A 111 -15.97 -3.21 -8.19
N ILE A 112 -15.10 -3.24 -9.21
CA ILE A 112 -13.81 -3.97 -9.19
C ILE A 112 -12.95 -3.56 -7.98
N GLY A 113 -12.93 -2.28 -7.62
CA GLY A 113 -12.18 -1.80 -6.44
C GLY A 113 -12.74 -2.32 -5.12
N ALA A 114 -14.05 -2.57 -5.02
CA ALA A 114 -14.66 -3.21 -3.85
C ALA A 114 -14.32 -4.70 -3.81
N GLU A 115 -14.41 -5.41 -4.93
CA GLU A 115 -14.01 -6.82 -5.05
C GLU A 115 -12.56 -7.02 -4.62
N SER A 116 -11.62 -6.25 -5.18
CA SER A 116 -10.19 -6.34 -4.84
C SER A 116 -9.90 -6.18 -3.34
N VAL A 117 -10.55 -5.22 -2.68
CA VAL A 117 -10.30 -4.99 -1.25
C VAL A 117 -10.96 -6.04 -0.36
N VAL A 118 -12.11 -6.60 -0.77
CA VAL A 118 -12.74 -7.74 -0.07
C VAL A 118 -11.83 -8.97 -0.16
N ASP A 119 -11.35 -9.32 -1.34
CA ASP A 119 -10.43 -10.45 -1.53
C ASP A 119 -9.14 -10.27 -0.71
N TYR A 120 -8.65 -9.04 -0.60
CA TYR A 120 -7.51 -8.73 0.26
C TYR A 120 -7.83 -8.93 1.74
N CYS A 121 -8.99 -8.47 2.22
CA CYS A 121 -9.44 -8.70 3.60
C CYS A 121 -9.60 -10.18 3.92
N LEU A 122 -10.20 -10.96 3.01
CA LEU A 122 -10.37 -12.41 3.17
C LEU A 122 -9.01 -13.13 3.26
N ARG A 123 -8.03 -12.76 2.42
CA ARG A 123 -6.65 -13.30 2.51
C ARG A 123 -5.97 -12.97 3.83
N LEU A 124 -6.24 -11.80 4.40
CA LEU A 124 -5.72 -11.39 5.71
C LEU A 124 -6.50 -11.99 6.90
N GLY A 125 -7.53 -12.79 6.65
CA GLY A 125 -8.42 -13.29 7.69
C GLY A 125 -9.12 -12.18 8.48
N LYS A 126 -9.53 -11.08 7.80
CA LYS A 126 -10.21 -9.95 8.44
C LYS A 126 -11.72 -10.15 8.35
N PRO A 127 -12.42 -10.18 9.48
CA PRO A 127 -13.88 -10.14 9.51
C PRO A 127 -14.44 -8.92 8.77
N LEU A 128 -15.56 -9.12 8.09
CA LEU A 128 -16.20 -8.12 7.24
C LEU A 128 -17.67 -7.93 7.62
N ILE A 129 -18.15 -6.68 7.55
CA ILE A 129 -19.58 -6.32 7.39
C ILE A 129 -19.70 -5.54 6.09
N ILE A 130 -20.76 -5.77 5.33
CA ILE A 130 -21.09 -5.00 4.13
C ILE A 130 -22.24 -4.04 4.46
N PHE A 131 -22.07 -2.76 4.12
CA PHE A 131 -23.09 -1.74 4.21
C PHE A 131 -23.44 -1.24 2.81
N ILE A 132 -24.64 -1.59 2.32
CA ILE A 132 -25.18 -1.11 1.05
C ILE A 132 -25.70 0.30 1.28
N ASN A 133 -24.96 1.28 0.78
CA ASN A 133 -25.18 2.72 0.99
C ASN A 133 -25.94 3.37 -0.16
N GLY A 134 -26.56 4.52 0.10
CA GLY A 134 -27.27 5.30 -0.92
C GLY A 134 -28.69 4.81 -1.18
N MET A 135 -29.32 4.17 -0.19
CA MET A 135 -30.71 3.72 -0.24
C MET A 135 -31.74 4.87 -0.29
N ASP A 136 -31.28 6.11 -0.26
CA ASP A 136 -32.07 7.33 -0.47
C ASP A 136 -32.17 7.77 -1.95
N LYS A 137 -31.37 7.16 -2.83
CA LYS A 137 -31.35 7.46 -4.27
C LYS A 137 -32.59 6.86 -4.97
N GLU A 138 -33.07 7.50 -6.02
CA GLU A 138 -34.26 7.05 -6.76
C GLU A 138 -34.11 5.67 -7.43
N ASN A 139 -32.85 5.33 -7.81
CA ASN A 139 -32.54 4.07 -8.47
C ASN A 139 -31.83 3.08 -7.54
N ALA A 140 -32.10 3.16 -6.22
CA ALA A 140 -31.48 2.24 -5.27
C ALA A 140 -32.00 0.82 -5.48
N ASP A 141 -31.10 -0.11 -5.77
CA ASP A 141 -31.37 -1.54 -5.99
C ASP A 141 -30.62 -2.40 -4.98
N TYR A 142 -31.22 -2.59 -3.81
CA TYR A 142 -30.68 -3.45 -2.75
C TYR A 142 -30.55 -4.91 -3.22
N PHE A 143 -31.65 -5.46 -3.78
CA PHE A 143 -31.67 -6.87 -4.15
C PHE A 143 -30.74 -7.20 -5.32
N GLY A 144 -30.62 -6.31 -6.30
CA GLY A 144 -29.62 -6.42 -7.38
C GLY A 144 -28.20 -6.39 -6.84
N THR A 145 -27.91 -5.48 -5.88
CA THR A 145 -26.58 -5.41 -5.24
C THR A 145 -26.26 -6.67 -4.43
N VAL A 146 -27.23 -7.19 -3.65
CA VAL A 146 -27.07 -8.47 -2.93
C VAL A 146 -26.85 -9.62 -3.91
N ARG A 147 -27.54 -9.64 -5.06
CA ARG A 147 -27.36 -10.65 -6.10
C ARG A 147 -25.96 -10.59 -6.70
N ALA A 148 -25.47 -9.41 -7.06
CA ALA A 148 -24.11 -9.22 -7.57
C ALA A 148 -23.05 -9.68 -6.57
N LEU A 149 -23.25 -9.41 -5.28
CA LEU A 149 -22.40 -9.92 -4.21
C LEU A 149 -22.48 -11.46 -4.08
N LYS A 150 -23.70 -12.05 -4.19
CA LYS A 150 -23.88 -13.50 -4.13
C LYS A 150 -23.20 -14.24 -5.29
N GLU A 151 -23.14 -13.68 -6.48
CA GLU A 151 -22.44 -14.28 -7.63
C GLU A 151 -20.95 -14.53 -7.31
N LYS A 152 -20.34 -13.68 -6.50
CA LYS A 152 -18.91 -13.78 -6.15
C LYS A 152 -18.66 -14.50 -4.82
N TYR A 153 -19.51 -14.25 -3.82
CA TYR A 153 -19.30 -14.68 -2.43
C TYR A 153 -20.45 -15.54 -1.89
N ALA A 154 -21.11 -16.35 -2.74
CA ALA A 154 -22.35 -17.09 -2.45
C ALA A 154 -22.39 -17.77 -1.08
N GLY A 155 -21.37 -18.54 -0.73
CA GLY A 155 -21.33 -19.33 0.51
C GLY A 155 -20.96 -18.53 1.77
N LYS A 156 -20.76 -17.20 1.65
CA LYS A 156 -20.32 -16.37 2.79
C LYS A 156 -21.30 -15.26 3.15
N LEU A 157 -22.23 -14.90 2.28
CA LEU A 157 -23.12 -13.76 2.51
C LEU A 157 -24.29 -14.10 3.39
N ALA A 158 -24.45 -13.32 4.44
CA ALA A 158 -25.59 -13.37 5.36
C ALA A 158 -26.33 -12.01 5.40
N PRO A 159 -27.26 -11.73 4.48
CA PRO A 159 -28.10 -10.55 4.61
C PRO A 159 -28.90 -10.64 5.90
N ILE A 160 -28.72 -9.65 6.80
CA ILE A 160 -29.39 -9.61 8.11
C ILE A 160 -30.50 -8.56 8.17
N GLN A 161 -30.61 -7.74 7.12
CA GLN A 161 -31.60 -6.69 7.03
C GLN A 161 -32.39 -6.73 5.73
N ILE A 162 -33.70 -6.44 5.84
CA ILE A 162 -34.60 -6.20 4.72
C ILE A 162 -34.97 -4.70 4.74
N PRO A 163 -34.75 -3.93 3.67
CA PRO A 163 -35.19 -2.54 3.61
C PRO A 163 -36.70 -2.43 3.48
N ILE A 164 -37.30 -1.55 4.25
CA ILE A 164 -38.71 -1.15 4.07
C ILE A 164 -38.71 0.02 3.08
N MET A 165 -39.23 -0.23 1.87
CA MET A 165 -39.23 0.72 0.77
C MET A 165 -40.58 1.38 0.62
N GLU A 166 -40.64 2.72 0.61
CA GLU A 166 -41.84 3.50 0.27
C GLU A 166 -41.47 4.54 -0.80
N ASN A 167 -42.22 4.60 -1.88
CA ASN A 167 -41.98 5.51 -3.01
C ASN A 167 -40.51 5.45 -3.57
N GLY A 168 -39.92 4.25 -3.64
CA GLY A 168 -38.57 4.03 -4.15
C GLY A 168 -37.46 4.46 -3.21
N LYS A 169 -37.77 4.82 -1.96
CA LYS A 169 -36.77 5.22 -0.95
C LYS A 169 -36.91 4.38 0.32
N MET A 170 -35.79 4.06 0.94
CA MET A 170 -35.78 3.34 2.20
C MET A 170 -36.30 4.21 3.35
N GLN A 171 -37.40 3.81 3.97
CA GLN A 171 -38.00 4.49 5.12
C GLN A 171 -37.80 3.73 6.43
N GLY A 172 -37.28 2.52 6.37
CA GLY A 172 -37.06 1.68 7.53
C GLY A 172 -36.29 0.42 7.16
N CYS A 173 -36.09 -0.44 8.14
CA CYS A 173 -35.51 -1.75 7.92
C CYS A 173 -36.05 -2.77 8.92
N ILE A 174 -36.02 -4.02 8.51
CA ILE A 174 -36.30 -5.17 9.38
C ILE A 174 -34.96 -5.87 9.64
N ASN A 175 -34.61 -6.10 10.89
CA ASN A 175 -33.51 -6.96 11.29
C ASN A 175 -34.06 -8.38 11.47
N ALA A 176 -33.73 -9.28 10.55
CA ALA A 176 -34.26 -10.65 10.56
C ALA A 176 -33.73 -11.48 11.72
N LEU A 177 -32.47 -11.25 12.19
CA LEU A 177 -31.91 -11.93 13.36
C LEU A 177 -32.56 -11.51 14.67
N GLN A 178 -32.98 -10.24 14.76
CA GLN A 178 -33.59 -9.70 15.97
C GLN A 178 -35.12 -9.74 15.92
N GLU A 179 -35.72 -10.07 14.77
CA GLU A 179 -37.16 -10.06 14.53
C GLU A 179 -37.81 -8.70 14.83
N LYS A 180 -37.08 -7.62 14.49
CA LYS A 180 -37.48 -6.26 14.78
C LYS A 180 -37.53 -5.41 13.52
N ALA A 181 -38.60 -4.66 13.35
CA ALA A 181 -38.73 -3.68 12.29
C ALA A 181 -38.60 -2.26 12.85
N TYR A 182 -37.90 -1.40 12.10
CA TYR A 182 -37.67 -0.02 12.48
C TYR A 182 -38.10 0.90 11.34
N ARG A 183 -38.81 1.98 11.67
CA ARG A 183 -39.09 3.11 10.78
C ARG A 183 -38.17 4.26 11.13
N PHE A 184 -37.50 4.85 10.15
CA PHE A 184 -36.63 5.99 10.36
C PHE A 184 -37.41 7.27 10.61
N THR A 185 -37.05 8.01 11.63
CA THR A 185 -37.62 9.31 12.02
C THR A 185 -36.54 10.40 11.89
N ALA A 186 -36.90 11.66 12.12
CA ALA A 186 -35.95 12.76 12.13
C ALA A 186 -34.91 12.63 13.24
N ASP A 187 -35.30 12.03 14.38
CA ASP A 187 -34.45 11.90 15.57
C ASP A 187 -33.85 10.51 15.76
N GLY A 188 -33.99 9.61 14.76
CA GLY A 188 -33.41 8.26 14.83
C GLY A 188 -34.29 7.19 14.17
N ALA A 189 -34.71 6.18 14.94
CA ALA A 189 -35.57 5.10 14.45
C ALA A 189 -36.56 4.67 15.53
N GLU A 190 -37.77 4.40 15.13
CA GLU A 190 -38.86 3.90 15.97
C GLU A 190 -39.12 2.42 15.66
N GLU A 191 -39.27 1.58 16.68
CA GLU A 191 -39.62 0.18 16.51
C GLU A 191 -41.12 0.09 16.11
N ILE A 192 -41.42 -0.65 15.03
CA ILE A 192 -42.74 -0.88 14.49
C ILE A 192 -43.03 -2.38 14.35
N PRO A 193 -44.28 -2.80 14.26
CA PRO A 193 -44.63 -4.16 13.84
C PRO A 193 -44.07 -4.49 12.44
N ILE A 194 -43.68 -5.73 12.22
CA ILE A 194 -43.23 -6.19 10.89
C ILE A 194 -44.42 -6.07 9.91
N PRO A 195 -44.29 -5.32 8.78
CA PRO A 195 -45.31 -5.22 7.78
C PRO A 195 -45.75 -6.58 7.22
N ASP A 196 -47.06 -6.82 7.09
CA ASP A 196 -47.59 -8.13 6.67
C ASP A 196 -47.04 -8.59 5.31
N GLU A 197 -46.85 -7.63 4.39
CA GLU A 197 -46.28 -7.88 3.06
C GLU A 197 -44.85 -8.37 3.05
N LEU A 198 -44.09 -8.13 4.12
CA LEU A 198 -42.68 -8.51 4.25
C LEU A 198 -42.45 -9.75 5.10
N LYS A 199 -43.46 -10.28 5.77
CA LYS A 199 -43.36 -11.45 6.66
C LYS A 199 -42.76 -12.66 5.97
N ALA A 200 -43.24 -13.02 4.77
CA ALA A 200 -42.73 -14.14 4.01
C ALA A 200 -41.23 -13.99 3.66
N GLN A 201 -40.80 -12.76 3.32
CA GLN A 201 -39.38 -12.49 3.07
C GLN A 201 -38.53 -12.57 4.34
N VAL A 202 -39.08 -12.19 5.50
CA VAL A 202 -38.40 -12.30 6.79
C VAL A 202 -38.21 -13.79 7.15
N GLU A 203 -39.28 -14.61 7.00
CA GLU A 203 -39.23 -16.05 7.25
C GLU A 203 -38.18 -16.74 6.35
N GLU A 204 -38.17 -16.44 5.05
CA GLU A 204 -37.16 -16.94 4.11
C GLU A 204 -35.73 -16.55 4.53
N MET A 205 -35.54 -15.27 4.89
CA MET A 205 -34.24 -14.79 5.34
C MET A 205 -33.79 -15.44 6.65
N GLN A 206 -34.71 -15.66 7.60
CA GLN A 206 -34.43 -16.36 8.85
C GLN A 206 -34.00 -17.82 8.62
N ALA A 207 -34.69 -18.53 7.72
CA ALA A 207 -34.32 -19.89 7.35
C ALA A 207 -32.88 -19.94 6.79
N ASN A 208 -32.54 -19.02 5.87
CA ASN A 208 -31.19 -18.91 5.32
C ASN A 208 -30.15 -18.56 6.39
N LEU A 209 -30.50 -17.72 7.36
CA LEU A 209 -29.59 -17.35 8.47
C LEU A 209 -29.39 -18.50 9.45
N MET A 210 -30.40 -19.33 9.73
CA MET A 210 -30.27 -20.55 10.53
C MET A 210 -29.37 -21.57 9.85
N GLU A 211 -29.52 -21.79 8.54
CA GLU A 211 -28.64 -22.66 7.76
C GLU A 211 -27.18 -22.15 7.80
N THR A 212 -26.97 -20.85 7.53
CA THR A 212 -25.63 -20.24 7.61
C THR A 212 -25.04 -20.35 9.03
N ALA A 213 -25.84 -20.20 10.08
CA ALA A 213 -25.38 -20.32 11.45
C ALA A 213 -24.97 -21.76 11.79
N ALA A 214 -25.76 -22.74 11.34
CA ALA A 214 -25.50 -24.17 11.54
C ALA A 214 -24.15 -24.58 10.88
N GLU A 215 -23.85 -24.10 9.70
CA GLU A 215 -22.59 -24.41 8.99
C GLU A 215 -21.32 -23.97 9.75
N ASN A 216 -21.43 -23.07 10.73
CA ASN A 216 -20.27 -22.53 11.47
C ASN A 216 -19.97 -23.25 12.80
N ASP A 217 -20.80 -24.21 13.22
CA ASP A 217 -20.64 -24.95 14.48
C ASP A 217 -21.21 -26.36 14.36
N GLU A 218 -20.41 -27.38 14.67
CA GLU A 218 -20.81 -28.78 14.53
C GLU A 218 -22.03 -29.16 15.41
N VAL A 219 -22.14 -28.58 16.62
CA VAL A 219 -23.27 -28.83 17.53
C VAL A 219 -24.56 -28.22 16.99
N LEU A 220 -24.46 -26.99 16.40
CA LEU A 220 -25.60 -26.34 15.77
C LEU A 220 -26.01 -27.05 14.48
N LEU A 221 -25.06 -27.61 13.74
CA LEU A 221 -25.31 -28.34 12.50
C LEU A 221 -26.08 -29.63 12.79
N ASP A 222 -25.62 -30.41 13.77
CA ASP A 222 -26.31 -31.64 14.21
C ASP A 222 -27.74 -31.34 14.66
N LYS A 223 -27.92 -30.31 15.50
CA LYS A 223 -29.24 -29.89 15.96
C LYS A 223 -30.15 -29.47 14.80
N TYR A 224 -29.63 -28.70 13.85
CA TYR A 224 -30.40 -28.26 12.68
C TYR A 224 -30.84 -29.43 11.79
N PHE A 225 -29.99 -30.45 11.63
CA PHE A 225 -30.38 -31.68 10.92
C PHE A 225 -31.43 -32.52 11.66
N GLU A 226 -31.43 -32.50 13.01
CA GLU A 226 -32.39 -33.25 13.80
C GLU A 226 -33.76 -32.56 13.89
N SER A 227 -33.78 -31.25 14.10
CA SER A 227 -35.00 -30.47 14.37
C SER A 227 -35.52 -29.62 13.23
N GLY A 228 -34.63 -29.26 12.28
CA GLY A 228 -34.91 -28.28 11.21
C GLY A 228 -34.92 -26.83 11.68
N GLU A 229 -34.65 -26.56 12.95
CA GLU A 229 -34.74 -25.23 13.54
C GLU A 229 -33.62 -24.97 14.56
N LEU A 230 -33.18 -23.71 14.64
CA LEU A 230 -32.32 -23.18 15.70
C LEU A 230 -33.06 -22.06 16.44
N THR A 231 -32.79 -21.94 17.73
CA THR A 231 -33.27 -20.77 18.47
C THR A 231 -32.58 -19.52 17.98
N ARG A 232 -33.18 -18.37 18.25
CA ARG A 232 -32.60 -17.07 17.89
C ARG A 232 -31.20 -16.86 18.48
N GLU A 233 -31.00 -17.25 19.74
CA GLU A 233 -29.70 -17.13 20.42
C GLU A 233 -28.65 -18.02 19.75
N GLU A 234 -29.02 -19.22 19.35
CA GLU A 234 -28.15 -20.17 18.64
C GLU A 234 -27.79 -19.65 17.25
N THR A 235 -28.78 -19.10 16.53
CA THR A 235 -28.55 -18.48 15.21
C THR A 235 -27.58 -17.29 15.33
N ILE A 236 -27.79 -16.40 16.30
CA ILE A 236 -26.86 -15.29 16.58
C ILE A 236 -25.46 -15.78 16.92
N HIS A 237 -25.36 -16.85 17.74
CA HIS A 237 -24.07 -17.45 18.11
C HIS A 237 -23.33 -18.00 16.90
N GLY A 238 -23.99 -18.81 16.07
CA GLY A 238 -23.39 -19.37 14.85
C GLY A 238 -22.97 -18.30 13.84
N ILE A 239 -23.77 -17.25 13.65
CA ILE A 239 -23.39 -16.11 12.82
C ILE A 239 -22.14 -15.39 13.37
N ARG A 240 -22.03 -15.19 14.70
CA ARG A 240 -20.82 -14.59 15.31
C ARG A 240 -19.58 -15.44 15.10
N LEU A 241 -19.68 -16.76 15.25
CA LEU A 241 -18.58 -17.69 14.98
C LEU A 241 -18.16 -17.61 13.51
N GLY A 242 -19.11 -17.59 12.58
CA GLY A 242 -18.84 -17.45 11.16
C GLY A 242 -18.16 -16.12 10.79
N ILE A 243 -18.55 -15.01 11.42
CA ILE A 243 -17.89 -13.71 11.23
C ILE A 243 -16.45 -13.75 11.75
N ALA A 244 -16.25 -14.27 12.96
CA ALA A 244 -14.93 -14.37 13.58
C ALA A 244 -13.96 -15.26 12.77
N SER A 245 -14.45 -16.35 12.17
CA SER A 245 -13.72 -17.27 11.30
C SER A 245 -13.65 -16.81 9.82
N VAL A 246 -14.26 -15.66 9.48
CA VAL A 246 -14.32 -15.10 8.10
C VAL A 246 -15.07 -16.01 7.10
N ASN A 247 -15.98 -16.84 7.61
CA ASN A 247 -16.87 -17.67 6.81
C ASN A 247 -18.21 -16.99 6.53
N THR A 248 -18.60 -16.01 7.35
CA THR A 248 -19.87 -15.31 7.24
C THR A 248 -19.64 -13.80 7.13
N ILE A 249 -20.34 -13.16 6.18
CA ILE A 249 -20.26 -11.72 5.92
C ILE A 249 -21.68 -11.14 6.02
N PRO A 250 -22.04 -10.47 7.13
CA PRO A 250 -23.33 -9.80 7.27
C PRO A 250 -23.50 -8.67 6.24
N VAL A 251 -24.70 -8.55 5.69
CA VAL A 251 -25.08 -7.47 4.77
C VAL A 251 -26.18 -6.63 5.37
N MET A 252 -25.95 -5.33 5.42
CA MET A 252 -26.85 -4.31 5.91
C MET A 252 -27.08 -3.22 4.85
N ALA A 253 -28.06 -2.36 5.05
CA ALA A 253 -28.36 -1.27 4.13
C ALA A 253 -28.73 0.03 4.85
N GLY A 254 -28.51 1.15 4.16
CA GLY A 254 -28.90 2.45 4.67
C GLY A 254 -28.49 3.62 3.76
N SER A 255 -28.53 4.81 4.33
CA SER A 255 -28.04 6.04 3.71
C SER A 255 -27.18 6.81 4.69
N ALA A 256 -25.89 6.83 4.43
CA ALA A 256 -24.94 7.63 5.20
C ALA A 256 -25.26 9.14 5.11
N LEU A 257 -25.66 9.60 3.93
CA LEU A 257 -26.01 11.01 3.69
C LEU A 257 -27.23 11.47 4.49
N GLN A 258 -28.26 10.61 4.59
CA GLN A 258 -29.49 10.86 5.32
C GLN A 258 -29.44 10.40 6.77
N ASN A 259 -28.29 9.87 7.22
CA ASN A 259 -28.11 9.26 8.54
C ASN A 259 -29.13 8.16 8.87
N ARG A 260 -29.54 7.35 7.86
CA ARG A 260 -30.52 6.27 7.99
C ARG A 260 -29.82 4.91 8.08
N GLY A 261 -30.22 4.08 9.03
CA GLY A 261 -29.63 2.75 9.25
C GLY A 261 -28.26 2.77 9.96
N VAL A 262 -27.68 3.96 10.23
CA VAL A 262 -26.32 4.07 10.81
C VAL A 262 -26.30 3.65 12.29
N ILE A 263 -27.36 3.96 13.05
CA ILE A 263 -27.50 3.51 14.45
C ILE A 263 -27.57 1.97 14.51
N ASN A 264 -28.30 1.34 13.59
CA ASN A 264 -28.37 -0.10 13.49
C ASN A 264 -26.99 -0.67 13.15
N LEU A 265 -26.26 -0.08 12.20
CA LEU A 265 -24.88 -0.47 11.86
C LEU A 265 -23.95 -0.39 13.08
N LEU A 266 -24.00 0.68 13.86
CA LEU A 266 -23.19 0.83 15.08
C LEU A 266 -23.52 -0.27 16.12
N ASN A 267 -24.78 -0.64 16.26
CA ASN A 267 -25.21 -1.73 17.12
C ASN A 267 -24.60 -3.08 16.65
N GLU A 268 -24.67 -3.35 15.35
CA GLU A 268 -24.17 -4.60 14.78
C GLU A 268 -22.61 -4.66 14.78
N ILE A 269 -21.94 -3.53 14.61
CA ILE A 269 -20.47 -3.45 14.80
C ILE A 269 -20.09 -3.87 16.22
N VAL A 270 -20.80 -3.37 17.23
CA VAL A 270 -20.54 -3.76 18.63
C VAL A 270 -20.89 -5.21 18.89
N ALA A 271 -21.98 -5.72 18.31
CA ALA A 271 -22.46 -7.09 18.52
C ALA A 271 -21.61 -8.15 17.81
N TYR A 272 -21.18 -7.90 16.58
CA TYR A 272 -20.60 -8.92 15.71
C TYR A 272 -19.12 -8.74 15.39
N MET A 273 -18.60 -7.51 15.38
CA MET A 273 -17.19 -7.32 15.09
C MET A 273 -16.33 -7.75 16.29
N PRO A 274 -15.18 -8.42 16.02
CA PRO A 274 -14.37 -8.96 17.10
C PRO A 274 -13.86 -7.86 18.03
N GLN A 275 -13.85 -8.18 19.29
CA GLN A 275 -13.20 -7.38 20.32
C GLN A 275 -11.69 -7.36 20.08
N ALA A 276 -11.01 -6.32 20.53
CA ALA A 276 -9.56 -6.23 20.31
C ALA A 276 -8.78 -7.32 21.03
N ASN A 277 -9.32 -7.90 22.12
CA ASN A 277 -8.75 -9.02 22.89
C ASN A 277 -9.15 -10.41 22.35
N GLU A 278 -10.12 -10.54 21.45
CA GLU A 278 -10.51 -11.81 20.82
C GLU A 278 -9.55 -12.25 19.70
N ARG A 279 -8.71 -11.34 19.17
CA ARG A 279 -7.78 -11.67 18.10
C ARG A 279 -6.56 -12.43 18.62
N THR A 280 -6.61 -13.75 18.53
CA THR A 280 -5.57 -14.66 19.04
C THR A 280 -4.47 -15.02 18.02
N ASN A 281 -4.58 -14.60 16.76
CA ASN A 281 -3.68 -15.01 15.67
C ASN A 281 -2.71 -13.88 15.24
N THR A 282 -2.21 -13.10 16.20
CA THR A 282 -1.20 -12.10 15.90
C THR A 282 0.20 -12.68 16.13
N LEU A 283 0.86 -13.04 15.04
CA LEU A 283 2.19 -13.65 15.07
C LEU A 283 3.29 -12.59 15.13
N ALA A 284 4.34 -12.90 15.90
CA ALA A 284 5.59 -12.16 15.95
C ALA A 284 6.76 -13.12 16.17
N THR A 285 7.95 -12.70 15.81
CA THR A 285 9.18 -13.44 16.14
C THR A 285 9.70 -12.99 17.50
N ASP A 286 9.88 -13.90 18.44
CA ASP A 286 10.64 -13.67 19.67
C ASP A 286 12.13 -13.62 19.32
N LEU A 287 12.76 -12.45 19.50
CA LEU A 287 14.15 -12.23 19.09
C LEU A 287 15.18 -12.91 19.99
N ALA A 288 14.79 -13.32 21.20
CA ALA A 288 15.70 -14.04 22.10
C ALA A 288 15.71 -15.55 21.81
N ALA A 289 14.54 -16.10 21.46
CA ALA A 289 14.38 -17.54 21.20
C ALA A 289 14.44 -17.89 19.70
N ASP A 290 14.43 -16.90 18.81
CA ASP A 290 14.32 -17.02 17.34
C ASP A 290 13.14 -17.95 16.92
N LYS A 291 11.98 -17.70 17.52
CA LYS A 291 10.76 -18.50 17.31
C LYS A 291 9.55 -17.61 17.06
N VAL A 292 8.67 -18.09 16.19
CA VAL A 292 7.36 -17.47 16.02
C VAL A 292 6.50 -17.73 17.25
N VAL A 293 5.96 -16.66 17.81
CA VAL A 293 5.08 -16.67 18.98
C VAL A 293 3.76 -15.96 18.66
N ASN A 294 2.70 -16.39 19.31
CA ASN A 294 1.41 -15.73 19.21
C ASN A 294 1.30 -14.65 20.29
N ILE A 295 1.06 -13.40 19.88
CA ILE A 295 0.92 -12.26 20.78
C ILE A 295 -0.52 -12.17 21.26
N GLN A 296 -0.73 -12.48 22.52
CA GLN A 296 -2.04 -12.35 23.18
C GLN A 296 -2.26 -10.90 23.63
N PRO A 297 -3.45 -10.34 23.44
CA PRO A 297 -3.76 -8.96 23.80
C PRO A 297 -4.03 -8.78 25.32
N ASP A 298 -2.99 -9.00 26.12
CA ASP A 298 -3.01 -8.83 27.56
C ASP A 298 -2.41 -7.47 27.96
N PRO A 299 -3.17 -6.56 28.59
CA PRO A 299 -2.68 -5.26 28.99
C PRO A 299 -1.62 -5.29 30.12
N ALA A 300 -1.53 -6.39 30.88
CA ALA A 300 -0.54 -6.55 31.95
C ALA A 300 0.80 -7.13 31.48
N ALA A 301 0.84 -7.68 30.27
CA ALA A 301 2.05 -8.29 29.71
C ALA A 301 3.04 -7.24 29.15
N PRO A 302 4.30 -7.62 28.85
CA PRO A 302 5.27 -6.73 28.21
C PRO A 302 4.77 -6.13 26.90
N LEU A 303 5.09 -4.86 26.65
CA LEU A 303 4.66 -4.10 25.47
C LEU A 303 5.04 -4.79 24.16
N ALA A 304 4.09 -4.83 23.23
CA ALA A 304 4.32 -5.09 21.81
C ALA A 304 3.35 -4.23 20.98
N ALA A 305 3.89 -3.29 20.22
CA ALA A 305 3.15 -2.36 19.37
C ALA A 305 3.80 -2.29 17.99
N GLN A 306 3.02 -1.95 16.97
CA GLN A 306 3.55 -1.73 15.61
C GLN A 306 3.09 -0.39 15.07
N VAL A 307 4.02 0.33 14.46
CA VAL A 307 3.74 1.55 13.70
C VAL A 307 3.18 1.15 12.35
N PHE A 308 1.97 1.57 12.05
CA PHE A 308 1.34 1.24 10.77
C PHE A 308 1.33 2.40 9.77
N LYS A 309 1.55 3.65 10.26
CA LYS A 309 1.61 4.84 9.41
C LYS A 309 2.51 5.91 10.02
N THR A 310 3.23 6.62 9.17
CA THR A 310 4.02 7.79 9.53
C THR A 310 3.54 9.00 8.74
N VAL A 311 3.30 10.11 9.45
CA VAL A 311 2.93 11.40 8.84
C VAL A 311 3.97 12.44 9.26
N ILE A 312 4.49 13.18 8.30
CA ILE A 312 5.44 14.27 8.56
C ILE A 312 4.72 15.61 8.36
N ASP A 313 4.43 16.26 9.46
CA ASP A 313 3.84 17.59 9.45
C ASP A 313 4.94 18.66 9.58
N PRO A 314 4.93 19.72 8.75
CA PRO A 314 5.97 20.75 8.77
C PRO A 314 6.12 21.48 10.11
N TYR A 315 5.06 21.53 10.92
CA TYR A 315 5.02 22.28 12.18
C TYR A 315 5.18 21.38 13.41
N SER A 316 4.48 20.25 13.45
CA SER A 316 4.50 19.32 14.59
C SER A 316 5.58 18.22 14.45
N GLY A 317 6.16 18.08 13.27
CA GLY A 317 7.19 17.09 12.97
C GLY A 317 6.59 15.71 12.66
N LYS A 318 7.39 14.66 12.93
CA LYS A 318 7.01 13.26 12.67
C LYS A 318 6.00 12.77 13.69
N LEU A 319 4.86 12.27 13.20
CA LEU A 319 3.80 11.64 13.98
C LEU A 319 3.66 10.19 13.51
N SER A 320 3.91 9.23 14.39
CA SER A 320 3.83 7.80 14.11
C SER A 320 2.54 7.24 14.67
N TYR A 321 1.65 6.73 13.79
CA TYR A 321 0.42 6.06 14.16
C TYR A 321 0.72 4.60 14.46
N LEU A 322 0.25 4.10 15.57
CA LEU A 322 0.55 2.76 16.01
C LEU A 322 -0.67 2.06 16.62
N LYS A 323 -0.59 0.73 16.62
CA LYS A 323 -1.49 -0.15 17.35
C LYS A 323 -0.73 -0.88 18.43
N VAL A 324 -1.26 -0.88 19.64
CA VAL A 324 -0.75 -1.69 20.75
C VAL A 324 -1.41 -3.08 20.64
N PHE A 325 -0.62 -4.12 20.44
CA PHE A 325 -1.11 -5.49 20.36
C PHE A 325 -1.09 -6.19 21.73
N ARG A 326 -0.14 -5.82 22.60
CA ARG A 326 0.04 -6.37 23.93
C ARG A 326 0.65 -5.33 24.85
N GLY A 327 0.34 -5.39 26.16
CA GLY A 327 0.85 -4.46 27.15
C GLY A 327 0.21 -3.08 27.07
N ALA A 328 0.94 -2.09 27.53
CA ALA A 328 0.54 -0.69 27.49
C ALA A 328 1.71 0.21 27.06
N LEU A 329 1.46 1.12 26.13
CA LEU A 329 2.42 2.16 25.72
C LEU A 329 2.19 3.42 26.52
N LYS A 330 3.17 3.82 27.35
CA LYS A 330 3.07 4.96 28.26
C LYS A 330 3.85 6.18 27.78
N SER A 331 3.28 7.36 27.97
CA SER A 331 4.00 8.61 27.76
C SER A 331 5.25 8.69 28.63
N GLY A 332 6.38 9.10 28.05
CA GLY A 332 7.66 9.23 28.74
C GLY A 332 8.44 7.92 28.98
N SER A 333 7.88 6.75 28.59
CA SER A 333 8.58 5.45 28.70
C SER A 333 9.70 5.31 27.67
N THR A 334 10.58 4.33 27.89
CA THR A 334 11.59 3.90 26.90
C THR A 334 11.18 2.53 26.36
N VAL A 335 11.29 2.36 25.05
CA VAL A 335 10.94 1.13 24.33
C VAL A 335 12.10 0.70 23.46
N TRP A 336 12.09 -0.56 23.03
CA TRP A 336 13.02 -1.11 22.04
C TRP A 336 12.36 -1.09 20.64
N ASN A 337 13.02 -0.45 19.68
CA ASN A 337 12.66 -0.60 18.27
C ASN A 337 13.36 -1.85 17.72
N ALA A 338 12.57 -2.88 17.42
CA ALA A 338 13.10 -4.19 17.00
C ALA A 338 13.63 -4.20 15.56
N ASN A 339 13.30 -3.21 14.74
CA ASN A 339 13.78 -3.08 13.37
C ASN A 339 15.06 -2.27 13.30
N ALA A 340 15.15 -1.16 14.04
CA ALA A 340 16.32 -0.31 14.13
C ALA A 340 17.36 -0.80 15.15
N GLU A 341 17.03 -1.81 15.96
CA GLU A 341 17.85 -2.42 16.99
C GLU A 341 18.41 -1.41 18.01
N ARG A 342 17.55 -0.50 18.47
CA ARG A 342 17.92 0.52 19.45
C ARG A 342 16.76 0.96 20.32
N GLU A 343 17.10 1.57 21.45
CA GLU A 343 16.13 2.18 22.35
C GLU A 343 15.62 3.50 21.78
N GLU A 344 14.34 3.76 22.02
CA GLU A 344 13.70 5.02 21.71
C GLU A 344 12.82 5.50 22.87
N ARG A 345 12.86 6.80 23.14
CA ARG A 345 12.04 7.40 24.19
C ARG A 345 10.71 7.84 23.61
N ILE A 346 9.63 7.34 24.19
CA ILE A 346 8.26 7.77 23.87
C ILE A 346 8.02 9.17 24.40
N GLY A 347 7.64 10.07 23.51
CA GLY A 347 7.19 11.39 23.87
C GLY A 347 5.79 11.37 24.47
N GLN A 348 4.93 12.29 24.04
CA GLN A 348 3.51 12.30 24.38
C GLN A 348 2.77 11.29 23.50
N VAL A 349 1.89 10.51 24.14
CA VAL A 349 0.97 9.58 23.48
C VAL A 349 -0.37 10.29 23.24
N TYR A 350 -0.99 10.03 22.09
CA TYR A 350 -2.23 10.67 21.66
C TYR A 350 -3.25 9.65 21.17
N VAL A 351 -4.54 9.94 21.36
CA VAL A 351 -5.61 9.39 20.56
C VAL A 351 -5.97 10.36 19.43
N LEU A 352 -6.52 9.83 18.33
CA LEU A 352 -6.68 10.55 17.07
C LEU A 352 -8.16 10.79 16.75
N ARG A 353 -8.48 12.01 16.30
CA ARG A 353 -9.78 12.34 15.72
C ARG A 353 -9.56 13.23 14.48
N GLY A 354 -9.23 12.59 13.36
CA GLY A 354 -8.79 13.27 12.15
C GLY A 354 -7.52 14.09 12.42
N LYS A 355 -7.58 15.39 12.16
CA LYS A 355 -6.46 16.32 12.42
C LYS A 355 -6.21 16.58 13.91
N LYS A 356 -7.22 16.38 14.77
CA LYS A 356 -7.10 16.64 16.20
C LYS A 356 -6.41 15.47 16.91
N THR A 357 -5.44 15.80 17.76
CA THR A 357 -4.75 14.86 18.65
C THR A 357 -5.07 15.20 20.09
N GLU A 358 -5.53 14.21 20.86
CA GLU A 358 -5.86 14.38 22.27
C GLU A 358 -4.82 13.63 23.12
N PRO A 359 -4.08 14.30 24.02
CA PRO A 359 -3.03 13.67 24.80
C PRO A 359 -3.63 12.70 25.83
N VAL A 360 -3.01 11.53 25.94
CA VAL A 360 -3.36 10.51 26.95
C VAL A 360 -2.10 10.05 27.68
N SER A 361 -2.27 9.50 28.87
CA SER A 361 -1.16 8.96 29.66
C SER A 361 -0.60 7.66 29.07
N GLU A 362 -1.49 6.82 28.50
CA GLU A 362 -1.13 5.52 27.92
C GLU A 362 -2.15 5.04 26.89
N LEU A 363 -1.74 4.11 26.05
CA LEU A 363 -2.59 3.29 25.19
C LEU A 363 -2.46 1.84 25.64
N SER A 364 -3.58 1.17 25.89
CA SER A 364 -3.63 -0.22 26.31
C SER A 364 -3.69 -1.18 25.12
N ALA A 365 -3.45 -2.48 25.39
CA ALA A 365 -3.58 -3.53 24.41
C ALA A 365 -4.91 -3.48 23.65
N GLY A 366 -4.85 -3.53 22.33
CA GLY A 366 -5.98 -3.40 21.42
C GLY A 366 -6.24 -2.00 20.91
N ASP A 367 -5.71 -0.94 21.52
CA ASP A 367 -6.01 0.45 21.14
C ASP A 367 -5.09 0.98 20.04
N ILE A 368 -5.56 2.02 19.35
CA ILE A 368 -4.87 2.75 18.29
C ILE A 368 -4.63 4.18 18.77
N GLY A 369 -3.43 4.69 18.49
CA GLY A 369 -3.09 6.08 18.76
C GLY A 369 -1.85 6.51 18.00
N ALA A 370 -1.23 7.60 18.46
CA ALA A 370 -0.03 8.13 17.84
C ALA A 370 0.99 8.60 18.88
N VAL A 371 2.25 8.65 18.46
CA VAL A 371 3.37 9.19 19.21
C VAL A 371 4.12 10.17 18.33
N ASN A 372 4.51 11.30 18.88
CA ASN A 372 5.31 12.29 18.17
C ASN A 372 6.82 12.12 18.43
N LYS A 373 7.61 12.65 17.50
CA LYS A 373 9.07 12.85 17.63
C LYS A 373 9.89 11.56 17.82
N LEU A 374 9.42 10.42 17.28
CA LEU A 374 10.27 9.24 17.19
C LEU A 374 11.37 9.50 16.15
N GLY A 375 12.64 9.30 16.56
CA GLY A 375 13.79 9.70 15.76
C GLY A 375 14.14 8.70 14.66
N VAL A 376 14.08 7.40 14.98
CA VAL A 376 14.51 6.32 14.08
C VAL A 376 13.37 5.42 13.62
N THR A 377 12.25 5.45 14.31
CA THR A 377 11.09 4.60 14.01
C THR A 377 10.44 4.99 12.69
N SER A 378 10.14 4.00 11.87
CA SER A 378 9.50 4.11 10.56
C SER A 378 8.21 3.29 10.48
N THR A 379 7.42 3.46 9.42
CA THR A 379 6.23 2.64 9.16
C THR A 379 6.61 1.16 9.03
N GLY A 380 5.88 0.30 9.72
CA GLY A 380 6.15 -1.15 9.80
C GLY A 380 6.98 -1.55 11.02
N ASP A 381 7.66 -0.63 11.69
CA ASP A 381 8.52 -0.95 12.83
C ASP A 381 7.74 -1.43 14.05
N THR A 382 8.37 -2.36 14.77
CA THR A 382 7.87 -2.90 16.03
C THR A 382 8.52 -2.20 17.20
N LEU A 383 7.69 -1.67 18.10
CA LEU A 383 8.09 -1.11 19.39
C LEU A 383 7.71 -2.09 20.50
N CYS A 384 8.67 -2.56 21.28
CA CYS A 384 8.43 -3.57 22.30
C CYS A 384 9.17 -3.26 23.61
N ASP A 385 8.89 -4.05 24.63
CA ASP A 385 9.61 -4.00 25.90
C ASP A 385 11.08 -4.40 25.70
N ILE A 386 11.98 -3.70 26.40
CA ILE A 386 13.45 -3.92 26.30
C ILE A 386 13.84 -5.35 26.73
N ASN A 387 13.11 -5.91 27.70
CA ASN A 387 13.39 -7.24 28.28
C ASN A 387 12.60 -8.37 27.59
N ALA A 388 11.63 -8.05 26.72
CA ALA A 388 10.79 -9.02 26.03
C ALA A 388 10.66 -8.65 24.55
N LYS A 389 11.80 -8.74 23.84
CA LYS A 389 11.95 -8.28 22.46
C LYS A 389 11.22 -9.18 21.48
N VAL A 390 10.25 -8.62 20.79
CA VAL A 390 9.51 -9.29 19.71
C VAL A 390 9.52 -8.41 18.46
N LYS A 391 9.33 -9.03 17.28
CA LYS A 391 9.27 -8.35 15.99
C LYS A 391 8.09 -8.87 15.18
N PHE A 392 7.18 -7.97 14.80
CA PHE A 392 6.08 -8.28 13.88
C PHE A 392 6.58 -8.34 12.44
N ASP A 393 5.84 -9.08 11.61
CA ASP A 393 6.07 -9.09 10.17
C ASP A 393 5.90 -7.69 9.58
N ALA A 394 6.71 -7.40 8.57
CA ALA A 394 6.63 -6.15 7.84
C ALA A 394 5.28 -5.97 7.13
N ILE A 395 4.88 -4.72 6.93
CA ILE A 395 3.76 -4.39 6.05
C ILE A 395 4.26 -4.52 4.60
N HIS A 396 3.59 -5.36 3.82
CA HIS A 396 3.93 -5.53 2.41
C HIS A 396 3.24 -4.44 1.58
N PHE A 397 4.05 -3.61 0.94
CA PHE A 397 3.57 -2.57 0.04
C PHE A 397 3.68 -3.02 -1.43
N PRO A 398 2.74 -2.65 -2.30
CA PRO A 398 2.86 -2.88 -3.73
C PRO A 398 4.03 -2.05 -4.29
N LYS A 399 4.73 -2.62 -5.27
CA LYS A 399 5.80 -1.90 -5.97
C LYS A 399 5.21 -0.87 -6.93
N PRO A 400 5.92 0.22 -7.21
CA PRO A 400 5.52 1.18 -8.24
C PRO A 400 5.26 0.52 -9.59
N THR A 401 4.20 0.96 -10.28
CA THR A 401 3.82 0.47 -11.61
C THR A 401 3.98 1.51 -12.71
N LEU A 402 3.98 2.79 -12.35
CA LEU A 402 4.16 3.93 -13.25
C LEU A 402 5.42 4.70 -12.88
N PHE A 403 6.28 4.95 -13.86
CA PHE A 403 7.48 5.75 -13.69
C PHE A 403 7.44 7.00 -14.55
N MET A 404 7.81 8.15 -13.96
CA MET A 404 7.92 9.44 -14.62
C MET A 404 9.27 10.08 -14.31
N ALA A 405 9.81 10.84 -15.27
CA ALA A 405 10.97 11.68 -15.02
C ALA A 405 10.54 13.04 -14.48
N VAL A 406 11.30 13.56 -13.53
CA VAL A 406 11.04 14.83 -12.87
C VAL A 406 12.18 15.81 -13.14
N SER A 407 11.84 17.02 -13.50
CA SER A 407 12.77 18.13 -13.61
C SER A 407 12.29 19.33 -12.80
N ALA A 408 13.23 20.08 -12.21
CA ALA A 408 12.90 21.36 -11.59
C ALA A 408 12.46 22.36 -12.65
N GLU A 409 11.45 23.17 -12.38
CA GLU A 409 11.07 24.26 -13.29
C GLU A 409 12.15 25.34 -13.33
N LYS A 410 12.82 25.60 -12.21
CA LYS A 410 13.93 26.54 -12.10
C LYS A 410 15.26 25.80 -12.08
N LYS A 411 16.15 26.16 -12.97
CA LYS A 411 17.51 25.60 -13.05
C LYS A 411 18.26 25.80 -11.71
N GLY A 412 18.84 24.72 -11.18
CA GLY A 412 19.60 24.72 -9.92
C GLY A 412 18.75 24.36 -8.69
N GLU A 413 17.48 23.99 -8.86
CA GLU A 413 16.64 23.49 -7.76
C GLU A 413 16.48 21.94 -7.77
N GLU A 414 17.22 21.24 -8.62
CA GLU A 414 17.15 19.78 -8.78
C GLU A 414 17.40 19.04 -7.47
N ASP A 415 18.36 19.48 -6.67
CA ASP A 415 18.67 18.87 -5.37
C ASP A 415 17.54 19.11 -4.33
N LYS A 416 16.86 20.26 -4.41
CA LYS A 416 15.70 20.55 -3.56
C LYS A 416 14.50 19.66 -3.95
N VAL A 417 14.29 19.46 -5.27
CA VAL A 417 13.27 18.53 -5.79
C VAL A 417 13.54 17.12 -5.25
N PHE A 418 14.77 16.62 -5.42
CA PHE A 418 15.14 15.28 -4.96
C PHE A 418 14.99 15.14 -3.45
N ALA A 419 15.43 16.11 -2.67
CA ALA A 419 15.31 16.10 -1.21
C ALA A 419 13.83 16.15 -0.74
N GLY A 420 12.99 16.95 -1.42
CA GLY A 420 11.56 17.01 -1.13
C GLY A 420 10.85 15.69 -1.42
N LEU A 421 11.13 15.10 -2.57
CA LEU A 421 10.59 13.79 -2.95
C LEU A 421 11.08 12.65 -2.03
N SER A 422 12.37 12.66 -1.65
CA SER A 422 12.93 11.66 -0.73
C SER A 422 12.24 11.68 0.64
N LYS A 423 11.91 12.87 1.15
CA LYS A 423 11.14 12.99 2.40
C LYS A 423 9.71 12.45 2.28
N LEU A 424 9.07 12.60 1.10
CA LEU A 424 7.75 12.01 0.88
C LEU A 424 7.81 10.49 0.77
N ALA A 425 8.91 9.93 0.25
CA ALA A 425 9.12 8.48 0.22
C ALA A 425 9.28 7.84 1.61
N GLU A 426 9.59 8.64 2.65
CA GLU A 426 9.55 8.18 4.04
C GLU A 426 8.11 8.05 4.59
N GLU A 427 7.13 8.76 3.98
CA GLU A 427 5.72 8.70 4.36
C GLU A 427 4.96 7.63 3.57
N ASP A 428 5.29 7.42 2.29
CA ASP A 428 4.58 6.52 1.37
C ASP A 428 5.55 5.50 0.75
N TYR A 429 5.46 4.26 1.20
CA TYR A 429 6.30 3.15 0.77
C TYR A 429 5.92 2.56 -0.60
N THR A 430 4.84 3.02 -1.21
CA THR A 430 4.45 2.69 -2.59
C THR A 430 5.03 3.64 -3.62
N PHE A 431 5.75 4.65 -3.15
CA PHE A 431 6.42 5.65 -3.95
C PHE A 431 7.94 5.45 -3.89
N SER A 432 8.60 5.58 -5.03
CA SER A 432 10.05 5.54 -5.12
C SER A 432 10.61 6.78 -5.78
N VAL A 433 11.79 7.18 -5.39
CA VAL A 433 12.57 8.25 -6.04
C VAL A 433 14.00 7.79 -6.19
N GLU A 434 14.52 7.89 -7.41
CA GLU A 434 15.90 7.51 -7.72
C GLU A 434 16.52 8.46 -8.74
N LYS A 435 17.84 8.54 -8.75
CA LYS A 435 18.58 9.28 -9.77
C LYS A 435 19.15 8.27 -10.76
N ASN A 436 18.65 8.30 -11.99
CA ASN A 436 19.14 7.41 -13.04
C ASN A 436 20.57 7.84 -13.42
N ALA A 437 21.54 6.96 -13.18
CA ALA A 437 22.94 7.26 -13.42
C ALA A 437 23.29 7.43 -14.91
N GLU A 438 22.50 6.85 -15.82
CA GLU A 438 22.76 6.88 -17.24
C GLU A 438 22.14 8.09 -17.93
N THR A 439 20.86 8.39 -17.61
CA THR A 439 20.15 9.54 -18.23
C THR A 439 20.34 10.83 -17.44
N GLY A 440 20.83 10.73 -16.20
CA GLY A 440 20.97 11.85 -15.27
C GLY A 440 19.63 12.38 -14.75
N GLU A 441 18.51 11.73 -15.08
CA GLU A 441 17.16 12.14 -14.68
C GLU A 441 16.85 11.72 -13.25
N ILE A 442 16.02 12.49 -12.58
CA ILE A 442 15.32 12.05 -11.36
C ILE A 442 14.08 11.30 -11.81
N LEU A 443 14.00 10.01 -11.48
CA LEU A 443 12.83 9.17 -11.73
C LEU A 443 12.01 9.04 -10.46
N ILE A 444 10.69 9.15 -10.62
CA ILE A 444 9.73 8.84 -9.58
C ILE A 444 8.87 7.67 -10.03
N GLY A 445 8.65 6.73 -9.13
CA GLY A 445 7.75 5.60 -9.33
C GLY A 445 6.55 5.70 -8.40
N GLY A 446 5.35 5.44 -8.90
CA GLY A 446 4.11 5.43 -8.14
C GLY A 446 3.13 4.37 -8.64
N GLN A 447 1.95 4.28 -8.02
CA GLN A 447 0.91 3.31 -8.39
C GLN A 447 0.10 3.78 -9.60
N GLY A 448 -0.01 5.10 -9.81
CA GLY A 448 -0.73 5.68 -10.95
C GLY A 448 -0.55 7.19 -11.05
N ASP A 449 -1.15 7.77 -12.09
CA ASP A 449 -1.05 9.20 -12.42
C ASP A 449 -1.54 10.09 -11.28
N THR A 450 -2.64 9.70 -10.63
CA THR A 450 -3.25 10.50 -9.56
C THR A 450 -2.33 10.60 -8.35
N GLN A 451 -1.68 9.51 -7.95
CA GLN A 451 -0.70 9.53 -6.84
C GLN A 451 0.48 10.44 -7.20
N ILE A 452 1.06 10.28 -8.38
CA ILE A 452 2.21 11.08 -8.83
C ILE A 452 1.86 12.57 -8.90
N GLU A 453 0.71 12.95 -9.46
CA GLU A 453 0.25 14.34 -9.47
C GLU A 453 0.10 14.92 -8.06
N MET A 454 -0.40 14.12 -7.12
CA MET A 454 -0.57 14.56 -5.74
C MET A 454 0.76 14.74 -5.01
N LEU A 455 1.73 13.85 -5.26
CA LEU A 455 3.10 13.99 -4.74
C LEU A 455 3.75 15.29 -5.23
N VAL A 456 3.61 15.60 -6.52
CA VAL A 456 4.10 16.87 -7.09
C VAL A 456 3.49 18.09 -6.39
N LYS A 457 2.15 18.08 -6.21
CA LYS A 457 1.45 19.16 -5.49
C LYS A 457 1.89 19.26 -4.04
N LYS A 458 2.09 18.13 -3.37
CA LYS A 458 2.54 18.07 -1.97
C LYS A 458 3.95 18.64 -1.81
N VAL A 459 4.88 18.32 -2.74
CA VAL A 459 6.22 18.93 -2.73
C VAL A 459 6.14 20.44 -2.93
N LYS A 460 5.33 20.90 -3.89
CA LYS A 460 5.13 22.34 -4.11
C LYS A 460 4.59 23.03 -2.86
N THR A 461 3.54 22.49 -2.25
CA THR A 461 2.89 23.10 -1.07
C THR A 461 3.79 23.08 0.16
N ARG A 462 4.51 21.97 0.41
CA ARG A 462 5.31 21.79 1.64
C ARG A 462 6.72 22.39 1.54
N TYR A 463 7.34 22.30 0.35
CA TYR A 463 8.74 22.65 0.17
C TYR A 463 8.95 23.85 -0.77
N GLY A 464 7.88 24.38 -1.38
CA GLY A 464 7.92 25.56 -2.24
C GLY A 464 8.68 25.34 -3.55
N VAL A 465 8.77 24.11 -4.04
CA VAL A 465 9.53 23.76 -5.26
C VAL A 465 8.56 23.32 -6.35
N ASP A 466 8.63 23.99 -7.47
CA ASP A 466 7.88 23.63 -8.68
C ASP A 466 8.66 22.63 -9.53
N MET A 467 7.96 21.61 -10.04
CA MET A 467 8.54 20.56 -10.85
C MET A 467 7.64 20.19 -12.02
N LYS A 468 8.27 19.68 -13.08
CA LYS A 468 7.63 19.23 -14.31
C LYS A 468 7.82 17.73 -14.47
N LEU A 469 6.74 17.03 -14.81
CA LEU A 469 6.74 15.61 -15.16
C LEU A 469 6.94 15.44 -16.67
N THR A 470 7.75 14.47 -17.04
CA THR A 470 7.95 14.04 -18.43
C THR A 470 8.10 12.53 -18.49
N GLU A 471 7.91 11.93 -19.67
CA GLU A 471 8.24 10.54 -19.88
C GLU A 471 9.74 10.30 -19.65
N PRO A 472 10.12 9.19 -18.98
CA PRO A 472 11.53 8.84 -18.78
C PRO A 472 12.25 8.64 -20.11
N LYS A 473 13.48 9.12 -20.23
CA LYS A 473 14.32 8.81 -21.38
C LYS A 473 14.67 7.35 -21.39
N ILE A 474 14.55 6.75 -22.56
CA ILE A 474 14.97 5.37 -22.77
C ILE A 474 16.51 5.34 -22.88
N ALA A 475 17.16 4.58 -22.02
CA ALA A 475 18.60 4.35 -22.09
C ALA A 475 18.90 3.34 -23.19
N TYR A 476 19.18 3.84 -24.39
CA TYR A 476 19.58 2.99 -25.50
C TYR A 476 20.98 2.42 -25.33
N ARG A 477 21.20 1.25 -25.92
CA ARG A 477 22.50 0.59 -26.02
C ARG A 477 22.81 0.33 -27.49
N GLU A 478 24.08 0.31 -27.82
CA GLU A 478 24.53 -0.19 -29.12
C GLU A 478 25.04 -1.62 -28.97
N THR A 479 24.80 -2.48 -29.93
CA THR A 479 25.28 -3.87 -29.96
C THR A 479 25.56 -4.30 -31.38
N ILE A 480 26.26 -5.45 -31.55
CA ILE A 480 26.53 -6.02 -32.86
C ILE A 480 25.74 -7.33 -33.05
N ARG A 481 25.33 -7.63 -34.26
CA ARG A 481 24.64 -8.88 -34.62
C ARG A 481 25.47 -9.82 -35.50
N ALA A 482 26.55 -9.30 -36.09
CA ALA A 482 27.39 -10.06 -36.98
C ALA A 482 28.86 -9.89 -36.59
N VAL A 483 29.66 -10.87 -36.95
CA VAL A 483 31.11 -10.82 -36.78
C VAL A 483 31.69 -9.76 -37.70
N ALA A 484 32.54 -8.88 -37.15
CA ALA A 484 33.27 -7.88 -37.93
C ALA A 484 34.75 -7.94 -37.57
N SER A 485 35.61 -7.72 -38.53
CA SER A 485 37.05 -7.58 -38.31
C SER A 485 37.52 -6.23 -38.78
N ALA A 486 38.34 -5.59 -37.97
CA ALA A 486 38.89 -4.26 -38.27
C ALA A 486 40.33 -4.12 -37.88
N GLU A 487 41.03 -3.27 -38.59
CA GLU A 487 42.39 -2.89 -38.36
C GLU A 487 42.44 -1.48 -37.76
N GLY A 488 43.14 -1.32 -36.66
CA GLY A 488 43.46 -0.03 -36.07
C GLY A 488 44.95 0.25 -36.10
N LYS A 489 45.32 1.30 -36.85
CA LYS A 489 46.72 1.69 -36.96
C LYS A 489 46.89 3.14 -36.53
N TYR A 490 47.59 3.32 -35.42
CA TYR A 490 47.96 4.63 -34.91
C TYR A 490 49.42 4.92 -35.20
N LYS A 491 49.71 5.89 -36.06
CA LYS A 491 51.08 6.33 -36.37
C LYS A 491 51.14 7.84 -36.30
N LYS A 492 52.00 8.38 -35.44
CA LYS A 492 52.22 9.80 -35.30
C LYS A 492 53.73 10.07 -35.20
N GLN A 493 54.24 10.98 -36.03
CA GLN A 493 55.66 11.35 -36.05
C GLN A 493 55.72 12.89 -35.92
N THR A 494 56.21 13.36 -34.78
CA THR A 494 56.33 14.80 -34.49
C THR A 494 57.70 15.01 -33.85
N GLY A 495 58.76 15.05 -34.66
CA GLY A 495 60.14 15.42 -34.27
C GLY A 495 60.66 14.68 -33.01
N GLY A 496 61.51 13.69 -33.18
CA GLY A 496 62.03 12.84 -32.10
C GLY A 496 61.47 11.42 -32.16
N HIS A 497 61.13 10.82 -30.99
CA HIS A 497 60.51 9.50 -30.94
C HIS A 497 59.10 9.52 -31.54
N GLY A 498 58.82 8.62 -32.48
CA GLY A 498 57.51 8.42 -33.05
C GLY A 498 56.54 7.68 -32.08
N GLN A 499 55.27 7.62 -32.45
CA GLN A 499 54.29 6.76 -31.75
C GLN A 499 53.73 5.78 -32.76
N TYR A 500 53.81 4.48 -32.43
CA TYR A 500 53.31 3.41 -33.31
C TYR A 500 52.52 2.36 -32.52
N GLY A 501 51.28 2.11 -32.92
CA GLY A 501 50.45 1.02 -32.45
C GLY A 501 49.59 0.48 -33.59
N HIS A 502 49.58 -0.84 -33.74
CA HIS A 502 48.79 -1.48 -34.79
C HIS A 502 48.22 -2.79 -34.27
N CYS A 503 46.91 -2.93 -34.34
CA CYS A 503 46.19 -4.12 -33.92
C CYS A 503 45.08 -4.46 -34.93
N LYS A 504 44.85 -5.75 -35.13
CA LYS A 504 43.70 -6.28 -35.85
C LYS A 504 42.81 -7.02 -34.87
N ILE A 505 41.54 -6.64 -34.81
CA ILE A 505 40.58 -7.10 -33.81
C ILE A 505 39.35 -7.64 -34.52
N ARG A 506 38.92 -8.83 -34.10
CA ARG A 506 37.65 -9.44 -34.51
C ARG A 506 36.64 -9.18 -33.41
N PHE A 507 35.51 -8.62 -33.79
CA PHE A 507 34.37 -8.31 -32.92
C PHE A 507 33.26 -9.30 -33.17
N GLU A 508 32.77 -9.96 -32.10
CA GLU A 508 31.76 -11.00 -32.16
C GLU A 508 30.60 -10.68 -31.19
N PRO A 509 29.34 -10.99 -31.54
CA PRO A 509 28.24 -10.89 -30.57
C PRO A 509 28.45 -11.89 -29.43
N CYS A 510 28.16 -11.49 -28.20
CA CYS A 510 28.19 -12.38 -27.03
C CYS A 510 27.07 -12.06 -26.04
N GLY A 511 26.81 -12.99 -25.10
CA GLY A 511 25.79 -12.82 -24.06
C GLY A 511 26.25 -11.96 -22.86
N GLU A 512 27.56 -11.73 -22.74
CA GLU A 512 28.16 -10.93 -21.67
C GLU A 512 28.30 -9.47 -22.11
N PRO A 513 28.31 -8.51 -21.17
CA PRO A 513 28.46 -7.09 -21.52
C PRO A 513 29.70 -6.81 -22.37
N PHE A 514 30.86 -7.39 -22.01
CA PHE A 514 32.11 -7.28 -22.74
C PHE A 514 33.09 -8.40 -22.39
N ILE A 515 33.64 -9.09 -23.42
CA ILE A 515 34.71 -10.07 -23.30
C ILE A 515 35.89 -9.60 -24.14
N PHE A 516 37.11 -9.64 -23.56
CA PHE A 516 38.35 -9.50 -24.30
C PHE A 516 39.10 -10.83 -24.35
N ASP A 517 39.52 -11.21 -25.54
CA ASP A 517 40.28 -12.45 -25.79
C ASP A 517 41.45 -12.18 -26.73
N GLU A 518 42.42 -13.10 -26.77
CA GLU A 518 43.61 -12.95 -27.59
C GLU A 518 43.99 -14.25 -28.33
N GLU A 519 44.24 -14.13 -29.60
CA GLU A 519 44.65 -15.22 -30.52
C GLU A 519 45.93 -14.87 -31.30
N VAL A 520 46.79 -13.99 -30.77
CA VAL A 520 47.99 -13.50 -31.47
C VAL A 520 49.03 -14.61 -31.64
N VAL A 521 49.46 -14.86 -32.88
CA VAL A 521 50.44 -15.86 -33.24
C VAL A 521 51.78 -15.18 -33.61
N GLY A 522 52.89 -15.82 -33.32
CA GLY A 522 54.23 -15.38 -33.74
C GLY A 522 54.77 -14.10 -33.10
N GLY A 523 54.11 -13.58 -32.04
CA GLY A 523 54.55 -12.37 -31.34
C GLY A 523 54.30 -11.07 -32.14
N ALA A 524 53.37 -11.06 -33.07
CA ALA A 524 53.06 -9.90 -33.90
C ALA A 524 52.68 -8.67 -33.06
N VAL A 525 52.07 -8.86 -31.91
CA VAL A 525 51.87 -7.87 -30.86
C VAL A 525 52.51 -8.42 -29.56
N PRO A 526 53.48 -7.75 -28.95
CA PRO A 526 54.02 -8.17 -27.66
C PRO A 526 52.99 -8.21 -26.53
N LYS A 527 53.00 -9.26 -25.71
CA LYS A 527 52.00 -9.48 -24.63
C LYS A 527 51.86 -8.30 -23.66
N GLN A 528 52.92 -7.54 -23.45
CA GLN A 528 52.90 -6.35 -22.60
C GLN A 528 51.91 -5.28 -23.06
N TYR A 529 51.50 -5.28 -24.33
CA TYR A 529 50.53 -4.31 -24.88
C TYR A 529 49.08 -4.80 -24.87
N PHE A 530 48.80 -6.08 -24.57
CA PHE A 530 47.44 -6.61 -24.49
C PHE A 530 46.55 -5.86 -23.48
N PRO A 531 47.04 -5.56 -22.26
CA PRO A 531 46.27 -4.74 -21.32
C PRO A 531 45.93 -3.33 -21.84
N ALA A 532 46.82 -2.76 -22.63
CA ALA A 532 46.59 -1.44 -23.26
C ALA A 532 45.52 -1.50 -24.34
N VAL A 533 45.51 -2.57 -25.15
CA VAL A 533 44.46 -2.83 -26.15
C VAL A 533 43.11 -3.01 -25.46
N GLU A 534 43.02 -3.88 -24.45
CA GLU A 534 41.82 -4.11 -23.67
C GLU A 534 41.30 -2.81 -23.05
N LYS A 535 42.16 -2.04 -22.42
CA LYS A 535 41.80 -0.74 -21.83
C LYS A 535 41.27 0.24 -22.85
N GLY A 536 41.86 0.28 -24.05
CA GLY A 536 41.40 1.11 -25.15
C GLY A 536 40.00 0.73 -25.64
N LEU A 537 39.72 -0.57 -25.69
CA LEU A 537 38.38 -1.08 -26.03
C LEU A 537 37.37 -0.75 -24.94
N ARG A 538 37.69 -1.02 -23.66
CA ARG A 538 36.76 -0.72 -22.53
C ARG A 538 36.41 0.75 -22.43
N GLU A 539 37.35 1.65 -22.68
CA GLU A 539 37.07 3.08 -22.74
C GLU A 539 36.19 3.47 -23.96
N SER A 540 36.36 2.75 -25.08
CA SER A 540 35.55 2.97 -26.28
C SER A 540 34.11 2.46 -26.16
N LEU A 541 33.84 1.47 -25.28
CA LEU A 541 32.48 0.97 -25.02
C LEU A 541 31.53 2.02 -24.43
N VAL A 542 32.06 3.05 -23.79
CA VAL A 542 31.26 4.10 -23.14
C VAL A 542 30.44 4.91 -24.16
N SER A 543 30.95 5.03 -25.39
CA SER A 543 30.29 5.80 -26.47
C SER A 543 30.50 5.10 -27.81
N GLY A 544 29.48 4.41 -28.27
CA GLY A 544 29.48 3.69 -29.53
C GLY A 544 29.54 4.63 -30.75
N PRO A 545 30.02 4.12 -31.90
CA PRO A 545 30.26 4.95 -33.08
C PRO A 545 29.00 5.28 -33.90
N LEU A 546 27.86 4.62 -33.64
CA LEU A 546 26.62 4.84 -34.41
C LEU A 546 25.87 6.07 -33.95
N ALA A 547 25.58 6.18 -32.65
CA ALA A 547 24.78 7.26 -32.07
C ALA A 547 25.30 7.75 -30.71
N GLY A 548 26.44 7.21 -30.26
CA GLY A 548 27.07 7.63 -29.02
C GLY A 548 26.57 6.94 -27.77
N TYR A 549 25.70 5.92 -27.89
CA TYR A 549 25.25 5.14 -26.73
C TYR A 549 26.29 4.09 -26.30
N PRO A 550 26.28 3.67 -25.03
CA PRO A 550 27.17 2.61 -24.56
C PRO A 550 27.00 1.31 -25.34
N VAL A 551 28.11 0.65 -25.66
CA VAL A 551 28.11 -0.62 -26.39
C VAL A 551 28.12 -1.78 -25.41
N THR A 552 27.29 -2.83 -25.66
CA THR A 552 27.19 -4.04 -24.85
C THR A 552 27.05 -5.28 -25.74
N GLY A 553 27.25 -6.47 -25.16
CA GLY A 553 27.11 -7.73 -25.90
C GLY A 553 28.25 -7.96 -26.89
N LEU A 554 29.49 -7.53 -26.57
CA LEU A 554 30.62 -7.53 -27.48
C LEU A 554 31.77 -8.38 -26.98
N LYS A 555 32.18 -9.38 -27.76
CA LYS A 555 33.48 -10.05 -27.61
C LYS A 555 34.47 -9.48 -28.61
N ALA A 556 35.64 -9.02 -28.12
CA ALA A 556 36.72 -8.49 -28.93
C ALA A 556 37.94 -9.45 -28.85
N VAL A 557 38.37 -9.99 -29.97
CA VAL A 557 39.49 -10.91 -30.07
C VAL A 557 40.63 -10.23 -30.82
N LEU A 558 41.72 -9.97 -30.12
CA LEU A 558 42.96 -9.48 -30.72
C LEU A 558 43.66 -10.66 -31.40
N TYR A 559 43.76 -10.70 -32.73
CA TYR A 559 44.33 -11.84 -33.44
C TYR A 559 45.61 -11.56 -34.22
N ASP A 560 45.90 -10.27 -34.58
CA ASP A 560 47.07 -9.89 -35.32
C ASP A 560 47.44 -8.40 -35.08
N GLY A 561 48.59 -7.99 -35.54
CA GLY A 561 49.04 -6.61 -35.49
C GLY A 561 50.52 -6.46 -35.88
N SER A 562 51.10 -5.33 -35.49
CA SER A 562 52.54 -5.16 -35.57
C SER A 562 53.02 -4.10 -34.59
N TYR A 563 54.29 -4.17 -34.24
CA TYR A 563 54.91 -3.22 -33.34
C TYR A 563 56.21 -2.67 -33.94
N HIS A 564 56.70 -1.59 -33.37
CA HIS A 564 58.00 -1.01 -33.69
C HIS A 564 58.82 -0.94 -32.41
N GLU A 565 60.06 -1.44 -32.47
CA GLU A 565 60.90 -1.60 -31.27
C GLU A 565 61.13 -0.32 -30.46
N VAL A 566 61.15 0.82 -31.13
CA VAL A 566 61.44 2.13 -30.51
C VAL A 566 60.17 3.00 -30.31
N ASP A 567 59.22 2.96 -31.27
CA ASP A 567 58.10 3.89 -31.31
C ASP A 567 56.79 3.29 -30.71
N SER A 568 56.77 2.01 -30.37
CA SER A 568 55.58 1.38 -29.77
C SER A 568 55.47 1.69 -28.28
N SER A 569 54.25 2.04 -27.87
CA SER A 569 53.92 2.34 -26.47
C SER A 569 52.48 1.88 -26.13
N GLU A 570 52.21 1.72 -24.84
CA GLU A 570 50.85 1.40 -24.36
C GLU A 570 49.80 2.42 -24.88
N MET A 571 50.17 3.70 -24.89
CA MET A 571 49.29 4.77 -25.36
C MET A 571 48.99 4.63 -26.86
N ALA A 572 49.98 4.23 -27.67
CA ALA A 572 49.79 4.01 -29.10
C ALA A 572 48.90 2.80 -29.38
N PHE A 573 49.07 1.68 -28.64
CA PHE A 573 48.19 0.52 -28.76
C PHE A 573 46.78 0.77 -28.25
N LYS A 574 46.59 1.53 -27.19
CA LYS A 574 45.30 2.02 -26.72
C LYS A 574 44.58 2.82 -27.81
N ALA A 575 45.29 3.76 -28.45
CA ALA A 575 44.73 4.55 -29.55
C ALA A 575 44.42 3.67 -30.78
N ALA A 576 45.29 2.70 -31.11
CA ALA A 576 45.04 1.76 -32.19
C ALA A 576 43.77 0.91 -31.95
N ALA A 577 43.58 0.42 -30.71
CA ALA A 577 42.40 -0.33 -30.31
C ALA A 577 41.10 0.51 -30.50
N ALA A 578 41.13 1.77 -30.07
CA ALA A 578 39.99 2.68 -30.28
C ALA A 578 39.69 2.93 -31.74
N LEU A 579 40.70 3.01 -32.61
CA LEU A 579 40.52 3.12 -34.06
C LEU A 579 39.91 1.83 -34.65
N ALA A 580 40.39 0.65 -34.26
CA ALA A 580 39.84 -0.63 -34.69
C ALA A 580 38.40 -0.79 -34.24
N PHE A 581 38.07 -0.41 -33.02
CA PHE A 581 36.69 -0.40 -32.50
C PHE A 581 35.78 0.48 -33.33
N LYS A 582 36.17 1.71 -33.57
CA LYS A 582 35.39 2.68 -34.34
C LYS A 582 35.14 2.21 -35.78
N GLU A 583 36.12 1.58 -36.42
CA GLU A 583 36.00 1.09 -37.80
C GLU A 583 35.20 -0.23 -37.84
N GLY A 584 35.47 -1.17 -36.95
CA GLY A 584 34.81 -2.48 -36.91
C GLY A 584 33.33 -2.42 -36.59
N LEU A 585 32.93 -1.47 -35.74
CA LEU A 585 31.53 -1.36 -35.31
C LEU A 585 30.71 -0.40 -36.17
N LYS A 586 31.30 0.34 -37.09
CA LYS A 586 30.65 1.35 -37.90
C LYS A 586 29.47 0.85 -38.75
N ASN A 587 29.55 -0.40 -39.24
CA ASN A 587 28.56 -1.00 -40.14
C ASN A 587 27.71 -2.09 -39.50
N CYS A 588 27.95 -2.44 -38.23
CA CYS A 588 27.34 -3.61 -37.60
C CYS A 588 26.48 -3.30 -36.38
N LEU A 589 26.45 -2.07 -35.90
CA LEU A 589 25.75 -1.69 -34.69
C LEU A 589 24.25 -1.50 -34.90
N LEU A 590 23.48 -2.00 -33.93
CA LEU A 590 22.04 -1.83 -33.83
C LEU A 590 21.66 -1.26 -32.47
N TYR A 591 20.61 -0.48 -32.44
CA TYR A 591 20.01 -0.04 -31.18
C TYR A 591 19.32 -1.19 -30.46
N THR A 592 19.58 -1.32 -29.18
CA THR A 592 18.74 -2.11 -28.29
C THR A 592 18.26 -1.21 -27.16
N SER A 593 16.97 -1.19 -26.92
CA SER A 593 16.41 -0.64 -25.70
C SER A 593 16.47 -1.73 -24.64
N PRO A 594 16.95 -1.47 -23.41
CA PRO A 594 16.73 -2.42 -22.33
C PRO A 594 15.22 -2.61 -22.17
N SER A 595 14.78 -3.87 -22.20
CA SER A 595 13.38 -4.18 -21.96
C SER A 595 13.05 -3.83 -20.50
N PRO A 596 11.95 -3.12 -20.21
CA PRO A 596 11.52 -2.92 -18.83
C PRO A 596 11.10 -4.24 -18.14
N ARG A 597 11.21 -5.38 -18.85
CA ARG A 597 10.91 -6.72 -18.33
C ARG A 597 12.15 -7.56 -18.04
N ASP A 598 13.34 -7.10 -18.39
CA ASP A 598 14.63 -7.67 -18.08
C ASP A 598 15.25 -6.92 -16.89
#